data_7656938180eaa7574d81d1a168cbdb34
#
_entry.id   7656938180eaa7574d81d1a168cbdb34
#
_cell.length_a   1.000
_cell.length_b   1.000
_cell.length_c   1.000
_cell.angle_alpha   90.00
_cell.angle_beta   90.00
_cell.angle_gamma   90.00
#
_symmetry.space_group_name_H-M   'P 1'
#
loop_
_entity.id
_entity.type
_entity.pdbx_description
1 polymer ?
#
loop_
_entity_poly.entity_id
_entity_poly.type
_entity_poly.pdbx_seq_one_letter_code
_entity_poly.pdbx_strand_id
1 'polypeptide(L)'
;ISECLVGSEMCIRDSLKIFALQALKLFGLFCLPYLCIRFMGLSPLGFWQVQLLTSLMLFVSNALPNVAGMGSIETAFLLVFGSFLERGEVMSVLMLYRIASYYVVFAASAVGFFIAQRHLAQMELPKEG
;
A
#
# COMPACT_ATOMS: atom_id res chain seq x y z
N ILE A 1 18.15 -18.44 21.42
CA ILE A 1 17.15 -19.48 21.09
C ILE A 1 16.18 -19.71 22.25
N SER A 2 16.67 -19.73 23.49
CA SER A 2 15.82 -19.88 24.68
C SER A 2 14.95 -18.65 24.96
N GLU A 3 15.42 -17.46 24.62
CA GLU A 3 14.61 -16.23 24.69
C GLU A 3 13.47 -16.24 23.66
N CYS A 4 13.65 -16.82 22.49
CA CYS A 4 12.60 -17.04 21.52
C CYS A 4 11.54 -18.05 21.98
N LEU A 5 11.92 -19.04 22.79
CA LEU A 5 11.00 -20.04 23.33
C LEU A 5 10.14 -19.49 24.47
N VAL A 6 10.70 -18.66 25.33
CA VAL A 6 9.95 -18.00 26.42
C VAL A 6 9.07 -16.86 25.90
N GLY A 7 9.51 -16.19 24.84
CA GLY A 7 8.75 -15.15 24.14
C GLY A 7 7.87 -15.64 23.00
N SER A 8 7.75 -16.96 22.77
CA SER A 8 7.08 -17.50 21.58
C SER A 8 5.60 -17.10 21.48
N GLU A 9 4.89 -17.03 22.57
CA GLU A 9 3.49 -16.56 22.59
C GLU A 9 3.39 -15.06 22.28
N MET A 10 4.30 -14.24 22.81
CA MET A 10 4.40 -12.82 22.49
C MET A 10 4.89 -12.58 21.05
N CYS A 11 5.88 -13.33 20.59
CA CYS A 11 6.38 -13.27 19.22
C CYS A 11 5.33 -13.67 18.18
N ILE A 12 4.55 -14.71 18.45
CA ILE A 12 3.44 -15.14 17.57
C ILE A 12 2.36 -14.06 17.53
N ARG A 13 2.03 -13.48 18.66
CA ARG A 13 1.01 -12.42 18.77
C ARG A 13 1.43 -11.15 18.04
N ASP A 14 2.68 -10.73 18.19
CA ASP A 14 3.23 -9.56 17.50
C ASP A 14 3.44 -9.83 16.02
N SER A 15 3.92 -11.02 15.66
CA SER A 15 4.03 -11.47 14.27
C SER A 15 2.67 -11.50 13.58
N LEU A 16 1.63 -11.95 14.26
CA LEU A 16 0.26 -11.97 13.74
C LEU A 16 -0.28 -10.56 13.52
N LYS A 17 0.01 -9.62 14.42
CA LYS A 17 -0.35 -8.20 14.26
C LYS A 17 0.36 -7.58 13.07
N ILE A 18 1.66 -7.82 12.92
CA ILE A 18 2.45 -7.33 11.78
C ILE A 18 1.92 -7.93 10.48
N PHE A 19 1.61 -9.22 10.46
CA PHE A 19 1.03 -9.90 9.31
C PHE A 19 -0.35 -9.32 8.95
N ALA A 20 -1.21 -9.07 9.94
CA ALA A 20 -2.52 -8.45 9.73
C ALA A 20 -2.40 -7.02 9.17
N LEU A 21 -1.44 -6.22 9.66
CA LEU A 21 -1.16 -4.89 9.15
C LEU A 21 -0.65 -4.92 7.71
N GLN A 22 0.24 -5.87 7.40
CA GLN A 22 0.74 -6.05 6.03
C GLN A 22 -0.35 -6.53 5.07
N ALA A 23 -1.21 -7.43 5.53
CA ALA A 23 -2.36 -7.89 4.76
C ALA A 23 -3.34 -6.74 4.48
N LEU A 24 -3.62 -5.89 5.47
CA LEU A 24 -4.45 -4.70 5.32
C LEU A 24 -3.84 -3.69 4.34
N LYS A 25 -2.53 -3.47 4.41
CA LYS A 25 -1.79 -2.63 3.47
C LYS A 25 -1.88 -3.17 2.04
N LEU A 26 -1.66 -4.46 1.85
CA LEU A 26 -1.79 -5.11 0.54
C LEU A 26 -3.21 -5.00 0.00
N PHE A 27 -4.21 -5.25 0.83
CA PHE A 27 -5.60 -5.12 0.45
C PHE A 27 -5.94 -3.70 0.00
N GLY A 28 -5.48 -2.68 0.74
CA GLY A 28 -5.61 -1.28 0.35
C GLY A 28 -4.94 -0.98 -0.99
N LEU A 29 -3.72 -1.48 -1.19
CA LEU A 29 -2.97 -1.31 -2.43
C LEU A 29 -3.69 -1.94 -3.64
N PHE A 30 -4.30 -3.11 -3.45
CA PHE A 30 -5.08 -3.78 -4.49
C PHE A 30 -6.43 -3.11 -4.77
N CYS A 31 -7.07 -2.54 -3.75
CA CYS A 31 -8.34 -1.83 -3.91
C CYS A 31 -8.19 -0.44 -4.51
N LEU A 32 -7.04 0.21 -4.34
CA LEU A 32 -6.79 1.57 -4.83
C LEU A 32 -7.04 1.74 -6.33
N PRO A 33 -6.49 0.90 -7.23
CA PRO A 33 -6.74 1.04 -8.67
C PRO A 33 -8.22 0.88 -9.03
N TYR A 34 -8.91 -0.04 -8.36
CA TYR A 34 -10.34 -0.23 -8.55
C TYR A 34 -11.15 1.00 -8.15
N LEU A 35 -10.84 1.57 -6.99
CA LEU A 35 -11.48 2.81 -6.53
C LEU A 35 -11.21 3.98 -7.47
N CYS A 36 -9.99 4.12 -7.98
CA CYS A 36 -9.63 5.15 -8.95
C CYS A 36 -10.43 5.02 -10.25
N ILE A 37 -10.54 3.81 -10.80
CA ILE A 37 -11.30 3.52 -12.01
C ILE A 37 -12.79 3.82 -11.80
N ARG A 38 -13.32 3.42 -10.66
CA ARG A 38 -14.72 3.66 -10.32
C ARG A 38 -15.03 5.14 -10.07
N PHE A 39 -14.11 5.86 -9.43
CA PHE A 39 -14.24 7.29 -9.20
C PHE A 39 -14.30 8.09 -10.50
N MET A 40 -13.53 7.66 -11.49
CA MET A 40 -13.53 8.28 -12.83
C MET A 40 -14.73 7.88 -13.70
N GLY A 41 -15.60 7.00 -13.20
CA GLY A 41 -16.78 6.57 -13.94
C GLY A 41 -16.48 5.61 -15.10
N LEU A 42 -15.27 5.10 -15.17
CA LEU A 42 -14.84 4.10 -16.13
C LEU A 42 -15.28 2.71 -15.64
N SER A 43 -16.42 2.23 -16.11
CA SER A 43 -17.01 1.00 -15.60
C SER A 43 -16.99 -0.23 -16.52
N PRO A 44 -16.12 -0.38 -17.53
CA PRO A 44 -16.08 -1.60 -18.34
C PRO A 44 -15.43 -2.79 -17.64
N LEU A 45 -14.70 -2.56 -16.53
CA LEU A 45 -13.92 -3.59 -15.85
C LEU A 45 -14.58 -4.02 -14.55
N GLY A 46 -14.81 -5.33 -14.41
CA GLY A 46 -15.29 -5.93 -13.18
C GLY A 46 -14.23 -5.92 -12.07
N PHE A 47 -14.66 -6.00 -10.82
CA PHE A 47 -13.77 -6.02 -9.65
C PHE A 47 -12.66 -7.08 -9.78
N TRP A 48 -13.01 -8.30 -10.17
CA TRP A 48 -12.04 -9.39 -10.34
C TRP A 48 -11.03 -9.15 -11.46
N GLN A 49 -11.48 -8.54 -12.54
CA GLN A 49 -10.60 -8.19 -13.65
C GLN A 49 -9.56 -7.15 -13.24
N VAL A 50 -9.97 -6.13 -12.49
CA VAL A 50 -9.05 -5.11 -11.96
C VAL A 50 -8.06 -5.74 -10.97
N GLN A 51 -8.50 -6.68 -10.14
CA GLN A 51 -7.63 -7.39 -9.20
C GLN A 51 -6.56 -8.22 -9.93
N LEU A 52 -6.95 -8.95 -10.96
CA LEU A 52 -6.02 -9.72 -11.78
C LEU A 52 -5.03 -8.81 -12.51
N LEU A 53 -5.51 -7.72 -13.09
CA LEU A 53 -4.66 -6.74 -13.79
C LEU A 53 -3.68 -6.06 -12.81
N THR A 54 -4.12 -5.72 -11.60
CA THR A 54 -3.26 -5.15 -10.56
C THR A 54 -2.20 -6.14 -10.12
N SER A 55 -2.56 -7.41 -9.95
CA SER A 55 -1.61 -8.47 -9.63
C SER A 55 -0.55 -8.63 -10.71
N LEU A 56 -0.97 -8.66 -11.98
CA LEU A 56 -0.08 -8.73 -13.13
C LEU A 56 0.83 -7.49 -13.20
N MET A 57 0.27 -6.31 -12.97
CA MET A 57 1.02 -5.04 -12.92
C MET A 57 2.13 -5.09 -11.86
N LEU A 58 1.83 -5.56 -10.66
CA LEU A 58 2.81 -5.69 -9.58
C LEU A 58 3.88 -6.72 -9.93
N PHE A 59 3.50 -7.83 -10.55
CA PHE A 59 4.45 -8.84 -11.01
C PHE A 59 5.42 -8.28 -12.04
N VAL A 60 4.91 -7.60 -13.07
CA VAL A 60 5.72 -6.97 -14.12
C VAL A 60 6.60 -5.86 -13.52
N SER A 61 6.06 -5.07 -12.60
CA SER A 61 6.82 -4.01 -11.92
C SER A 61 8.01 -4.58 -11.12
N ASN A 62 7.85 -5.74 -10.50
CA ASN A 62 8.93 -6.41 -9.78
C ASN A 62 9.95 -7.07 -10.72
N ALA A 63 9.53 -7.47 -11.92
CA ALA A 63 10.41 -8.05 -12.92
C ALA A 63 11.28 -7.00 -13.64
N LEU A 64 10.82 -5.74 -13.69
CA LEU A 64 11.58 -4.65 -14.28
C LEU A 64 12.66 -4.13 -13.32
N PRO A 65 13.85 -3.79 -13.83
CA PRO A 65 14.89 -3.21 -12.98
C PRO A 65 14.42 -1.88 -12.40
N ASN A 66 14.35 -1.86 -11.09
CA ASN A 66 13.78 -0.75 -10.33
C ASN A 66 14.87 0.27 -10.01
N VAL A 67 14.93 1.35 -10.78
CA VAL A 67 15.80 2.49 -10.47
C VAL A 67 15.01 3.46 -9.60
N ALA A 68 15.22 3.38 -8.29
CA ALA A 68 14.61 4.25 -7.28
C ALA A 68 13.07 4.21 -7.20
N GLY A 69 12.43 3.12 -7.63
CA GLY A 69 10.96 2.98 -7.54
C GLY A 69 10.16 3.81 -8.54
N MET A 70 10.84 4.62 -9.35
CA MET A 70 10.21 5.44 -10.38
C MET A 70 10.34 4.78 -11.76
N GLY A 71 9.26 4.75 -12.51
CA GLY A 71 9.21 4.28 -13.89
C GLY A 71 8.72 2.84 -14.07
N SER A 72 9.08 1.90 -13.19
CA SER A 72 8.66 0.51 -13.33
C SER A 72 7.16 0.31 -13.12
N ILE A 73 6.59 0.95 -12.12
CA ILE A 73 5.14 0.90 -11.85
C ILE A 73 4.36 1.60 -12.98
N GLU A 74 4.86 2.73 -13.46
CA GLU A 74 4.25 3.48 -14.56
C GLU A 74 4.26 2.67 -15.86
N THR A 75 5.40 2.09 -16.20
CA THR A 75 5.53 1.25 -17.38
C THR A 75 4.66 0.01 -17.30
N ALA A 76 4.66 -0.66 -16.15
CA ALA A 76 3.81 -1.83 -15.91
C ALA A 76 2.32 -1.47 -15.98
N PHE A 77 1.93 -0.34 -15.39
CA PHE A 77 0.56 0.14 -15.43
C PHE A 77 0.10 0.44 -16.86
N LEU A 78 0.93 1.16 -17.62
CA LEU A 78 0.65 1.47 -19.04
C LEU A 78 0.56 0.22 -19.89
N LEU A 79 1.42 -0.76 -19.66
CA LEU A 79 1.42 -2.02 -20.41
C LEU A 79 0.16 -2.85 -20.14
N VAL A 80 -0.23 -2.96 -18.87
CA VAL A 80 -1.33 -3.82 -18.47
C VAL A 80 -2.68 -3.16 -18.72
N PHE A 81 -2.86 -1.93 -18.26
CA PHE A 81 -4.13 -1.21 -18.40
C PHE A 81 -4.30 -0.52 -19.75
N GLY A 82 -3.22 -0.19 -20.44
CA GLY A 82 -3.26 0.42 -21.77
C GLY A 82 -3.86 -0.45 -22.86
N SER A 83 -3.99 -1.76 -22.62
CA SER A 83 -4.67 -2.70 -23.52
C SER A 83 -6.20 -2.66 -23.37
N PHE A 84 -6.71 -2.14 -22.25
CA PHE A 84 -8.13 -2.14 -21.91
C PHE A 84 -8.75 -0.74 -21.84
N LEU A 85 -7.94 0.27 -21.64
CA LEU A 85 -8.36 1.67 -21.47
C LEU A 85 -7.66 2.56 -22.51
N GLU A 86 -8.28 3.66 -22.87
CA GLU A 86 -7.65 4.66 -23.75
C GLU A 86 -6.46 5.34 -23.05
N ARG A 87 -5.49 5.78 -23.85
CA ARG A 87 -4.24 6.37 -23.32
C ARG A 87 -4.46 7.54 -22.36
N GLY A 88 -5.45 8.38 -22.62
CA GLY A 88 -5.79 9.51 -21.76
C GLY A 88 -6.39 9.08 -20.42
N GLU A 89 -7.22 8.07 -20.45
CA GLU A 89 -7.84 7.49 -19.26
C GLU A 89 -6.82 6.78 -18.36
N VAL A 90 -5.93 5.98 -18.98
CA VAL A 90 -4.87 5.28 -18.25
C VAL A 90 -3.96 6.26 -17.54
N MET A 91 -3.56 7.35 -18.19
CA MET A 91 -2.73 8.39 -17.58
C MET A 91 -3.43 9.07 -16.41
N SER A 92 -4.70 9.37 -16.54
CA SER A 92 -5.49 9.99 -15.47
C SER A 92 -5.64 9.05 -14.26
N VAL A 93 -5.92 7.78 -14.50
CA VAL A 93 -6.01 6.76 -13.42
C VAL A 93 -4.66 6.57 -12.75
N LEU A 94 -3.58 6.54 -13.51
CA LEU A 94 -2.21 6.41 -13.01
C LEU A 94 -1.84 7.59 -12.11
N MET A 95 -2.12 8.81 -12.54
CA MET A 95 -1.89 10.03 -11.74
C MET A 95 -2.70 10.01 -10.45
N LEU A 96 -3.98 9.67 -10.55
CA LEU A 96 -4.86 9.58 -9.38
C LEU A 96 -4.37 8.49 -8.41
N TYR A 97 -3.99 7.34 -8.91
CA TYR A 97 -3.41 6.24 -8.13
C TYR A 97 -2.13 6.67 -7.40
N ARG A 98 -1.25 7.38 -8.09
CA ARG A 98 -0.02 7.90 -7.50
C ARG A 98 -0.31 8.90 -6.38
N ILE A 99 -1.14 9.89 -6.65
CA ILE A 99 -1.52 10.89 -5.65
C ILE A 99 -2.16 10.21 -4.44
N ALA A 100 -3.13 9.34 -4.64
CA ALA A 100 -3.80 8.61 -3.56
C ALA A 100 -2.81 7.76 -2.74
N SER A 101 -1.91 7.05 -3.41
CA SER A 101 -0.89 6.21 -2.80
C SER A 101 0.07 7.02 -1.91
N TYR A 102 0.53 8.16 -2.39
CA TYR A 102 1.41 9.06 -1.62
C TYR A 102 0.67 9.69 -0.43
N TYR A 103 -0.53 10.19 -0.63
CA TYR A 103 -1.31 10.80 0.45
C TYR A 103 -1.67 9.82 1.55
N VAL A 104 -2.06 8.61 1.21
CA VAL A 104 -2.40 7.57 2.20
C VAL A 104 -1.19 7.20 3.04
N VAL A 105 -0.02 7.00 2.41
CA VAL A 105 1.23 6.69 3.12
C VAL A 105 1.67 7.87 4.00
N PHE A 106 1.59 9.08 3.48
CA PHE A 106 1.96 10.28 4.24
C PHE A 106 1.04 10.50 5.45
N ALA A 107 -0.26 10.39 5.28
CA ALA A 107 -1.23 10.51 6.35
C ALA A 107 -1.04 9.42 7.43
N ALA A 108 -0.84 8.16 7.02
CA ALA A 108 -0.58 7.06 7.93
C ALA A 108 0.72 7.26 8.72
N SER A 109 1.77 7.74 8.07
CA SER A 109 3.07 8.05 8.70
C SER A 109 2.95 9.21 9.69
N ALA A 110 2.23 10.27 9.34
CA ALA A 110 1.99 11.42 10.21
C ALA A 110 1.19 11.02 11.47
N VAL A 111 0.12 10.24 11.30
CA VAL A 111 -0.68 9.73 12.42
C VAL A 111 0.18 8.83 13.33
N GLY A 112 0.95 7.92 12.76
CA GLY A 112 1.86 7.05 13.51
C GLY A 112 2.90 7.83 14.29
N PHE A 113 3.47 8.88 13.69
CA PHE A 113 4.43 9.76 14.35
C PHE A 113 3.81 10.52 15.52
N PHE A 114 2.62 11.09 15.35
CA PHE A 114 1.92 11.79 16.43
C PHE A 114 1.55 10.85 17.59
N ILE A 115 1.11 9.65 17.29
CA ILE A 115 0.79 8.65 18.33
C ILE A 115 2.06 8.26 19.10
N ALA A 116 3.17 8.03 18.39
CA ALA A 116 4.45 7.71 19.01
C ALA A 116 4.97 8.85 19.90
N GLN A 117 4.87 10.09 19.44
CA GLN A 117 5.26 11.26 20.25
C GLN A 117 4.42 11.40 21.52
N ARG A 118 3.10 11.21 21.43
CA ARG A 118 2.23 11.27 22.62
C ARG A 118 2.56 10.17 23.63
N HIS A 119 2.89 8.98 23.12
CA HIS A 119 3.25 7.85 24.00
C HIS A 119 4.59 8.10 24.70
N LEU A 120 5.57 8.65 24.02
CA LEU A 120 6.86 9.04 24.60
C LEU A 120 6.73 10.17 25.61
N ALA A 121 5.94 11.19 25.32
CA ALA A 121 5.68 12.31 26.22
C ALA A 121 4.98 11.86 27.52
N GLN A 122 4.13 10.84 27.47
CA GLN A 122 3.49 10.26 28.65
C GLN A 122 4.47 9.41 29.50
N MET A 123 5.51 8.85 28.90
CA MET A 123 6.53 8.10 29.63
C MET A 123 7.55 8.99 30.35
N GLU A 124 7.75 10.22 29.89
CA GLU A 124 8.66 11.18 30.53
C GLU A 124 8.04 11.93 31.71
N LEU A 125 6.72 11.98 31.84
CA LEU A 125 6.01 12.70 32.91
C LEU A 125 6.03 12.05 34.30
N PRO A 126 6.35 10.76 34.54
CA PRO A 126 6.33 10.20 35.89
C PRO A 126 7.60 10.40 36.72
N LYS A 127 8.61 11.12 36.24
CA LYS A 127 9.90 11.23 36.97
C LYS A 127 10.15 12.55 37.71
N GLU A 128 9.21 13.47 37.70
CA GLU A 128 9.29 14.68 38.51
C GLU A 128 8.17 14.67 39.58
N GLY A 129 8.34 13.81 40.53
CA GLY A 129 7.54 13.79 41.72
C GLY A 129 8.36 13.34 42.90
#